data_034985958e12da2943be21bd8e792926
#
_entry.id   034985958e12da2943be21bd8e792926
#
_cell.length_a   1.000
_cell.length_b   1.000
_cell.length_c   1.000
_cell.angle_alpha   90.00
_cell.angle_beta   90.00
_cell.angle_gamma   90.00
#
_symmetry.space_group_name_H-M   'P 1'
#
loop_
_entity.id
_entity.type
_entity.pdbx_description
1 polymer ?
#
loop_
_entity_poly.entity_id
_entity_poly.type
_entity_poly.pdbx_seq_one_letter_code
_entity_poly.pdbx_strand_id
1 'polypeptide(L)'
;MHPPITGTAAGVPFTALPLADGRATGLIVTWHMLDAPRSNAAFAAALPMNAVPAWRVHLGLPMCGARMVDGSMDAGLELIREDVLMSYLEPFVRQATEEFPAALASIRSQLPVDEGPIGVLGGSLGGAVALRILADTGIPVFAGAVVNAAVRMRSVVGLFPGAYRYDAASEQAVDRLDFVARARAIAARAPLLVVSGALDHPGLRADAADLVEALGERSVLLTVPGLAHPLAEEPGIEPAPQLPRAREVDAALVRWFRRHLDHGGPAQPHP
;
A
#
# COMPACT_ATOMS: atom_id res chain seq x y z
N MET A 1 20.49 -8.45 -12.38
CA MET A 1 19.31 -7.67 -11.93
C MET A 1 19.30 -6.38 -12.74
N HIS A 2 18.21 -6.06 -13.43
CA HIS A 2 18.09 -4.80 -14.15
C HIS A 2 17.95 -3.63 -13.14
N PRO A 3 18.49 -2.44 -13.45
CA PRO A 3 18.32 -1.28 -12.58
C PRO A 3 16.85 -0.88 -12.47
N PRO A 4 16.44 -0.25 -11.35
CA PRO A 4 15.12 0.34 -11.23
C PRO A 4 14.86 1.39 -12.32
N ILE A 5 13.63 1.45 -12.79
CA ILE A 5 13.17 2.49 -13.73
C ILE A 5 12.38 3.51 -12.91
N THR A 6 12.76 4.77 -12.99
CA THR A 6 12.04 5.87 -12.36
C THR A 6 11.33 6.70 -13.40
N GLY A 7 10.16 7.22 -13.08
CA GLY A 7 9.37 8.03 -14.00
C GLY A 7 8.18 8.68 -13.33
N THR A 8 7.28 9.19 -14.15
CA THR A 8 6.03 9.81 -13.72
C THR A 8 4.88 9.22 -14.53
N ALA A 9 3.83 8.78 -13.87
CA ALA A 9 2.62 8.21 -14.46
C ALA A 9 1.43 9.13 -14.16
N ALA A 10 0.95 9.87 -15.16
CA ALA A 10 -0.11 10.87 -15.01
C ALA A 10 0.12 11.84 -13.83
N GLY A 11 1.37 12.32 -13.67
CA GLY A 11 1.74 13.23 -12.57
C GLY A 11 2.18 12.53 -11.28
N VAL A 12 2.02 11.22 -11.14
CA VAL A 12 2.42 10.45 -9.96
C VAL A 12 3.83 9.87 -10.17
N PRO A 13 4.83 10.22 -9.34
CA PRO A 13 6.16 9.62 -9.41
C PRO A 13 6.10 8.12 -9.13
N PHE A 14 6.92 7.36 -9.84
CA PHE A 14 7.04 5.93 -9.58
C PHE A 14 8.48 5.41 -9.62
N THR A 15 8.71 4.29 -8.95
CA THR A 15 9.87 3.43 -9.11
C THR A 15 9.38 2.05 -9.55
N ALA A 16 9.79 1.59 -10.73
CA ALA A 16 9.45 0.28 -11.25
C ALA A 16 10.65 -0.66 -11.18
N LEU A 17 10.42 -1.85 -10.66
CA LEU A 17 11.39 -2.93 -10.60
C LEU A 17 11.04 -3.97 -11.68
N PRO A 18 11.87 -4.08 -12.74
CA PRO A 18 11.66 -5.06 -13.79
C PRO A 18 11.98 -6.49 -13.32
N LEU A 19 11.49 -7.47 -14.06
CA LEU A 19 11.85 -8.87 -13.84
C LEU A 19 13.30 -9.16 -14.23
N ALA A 20 13.85 -10.21 -13.61
CA ALA A 20 15.19 -10.66 -13.93
C ALA A 20 15.33 -11.25 -15.33
N ASP A 21 14.26 -11.86 -15.87
CA ASP A 21 14.22 -12.56 -17.16
C ASP A 21 13.38 -11.90 -18.26
N GLY A 22 12.74 -10.76 -17.95
CA GLY A 22 12.07 -9.89 -18.92
C GLY A 22 10.81 -10.44 -19.59
N ARG A 23 10.25 -11.57 -19.15
CA ARG A 23 9.15 -12.26 -19.84
C ARG A 23 7.77 -12.11 -19.20
N ALA A 24 7.67 -11.77 -17.92
CA ALA A 24 6.37 -11.65 -17.27
C ALA A 24 5.76 -10.25 -17.48
N THR A 25 4.48 -10.24 -17.71
CA THR A 25 3.69 -9.04 -17.99
C THR A 25 2.77 -8.65 -16.83
N GLY A 26 2.63 -9.50 -15.82
CA GLY A 26 1.85 -9.23 -14.63
C GLY A 26 2.37 -8.00 -13.87
N LEU A 27 1.48 -7.28 -13.20
CA LEU A 27 1.78 -6.01 -12.51
C LEU A 27 1.35 -6.07 -11.04
N ILE A 28 2.23 -5.64 -10.15
CA ILE A 28 1.92 -5.32 -8.75
C ILE A 28 2.16 -3.82 -8.55
N VAL A 29 1.15 -3.10 -8.07
CA VAL A 29 1.25 -1.68 -7.74
C VAL A 29 1.28 -1.51 -6.23
N THR A 30 2.12 -0.61 -5.73
CA THR A 30 2.32 -0.44 -4.30
C THR A 30 2.29 1.03 -3.87
N TRP A 31 1.91 1.28 -2.60
CA TRP A 31 1.95 2.59 -1.94
C TRP A 31 2.73 2.49 -0.63
N HIS A 32 3.68 3.42 -0.46
CA HIS A 32 4.57 3.45 0.69
C HIS A 32 3.90 3.95 1.98
N MET A 33 4.67 4.01 3.07
CA MET A 33 4.24 4.49 4.38
C MET A 33 4.40 6.02 4.51
N LEU A 34 3.82 6.62 5.56
CA LEU A 34 4.19 7.96 6.03
C LEU A 34 5.40 7.93 6.96
N ASP A 35 5.59 6.82 7.68
CA ASP A 35 6.83 6.49 8.39
C ASP A 35 7.85 5.87 7.43
N ALA A 36 9.05 5.58 7.91
CA ALA A 36 10.08 4.97 7.07
C ALA A 36 9.66 3.56 6.59
N PRO A 37 9.69 3.32 5.27
CA PRO A 37 10.14 4.11 4.12
C PRO A 37 9.08 5.12 3.61
N ARG A 38 9.48 6.39 3.42
CA ARG A 38 8.60 7.54 3.12
C ARG A 38 8.56 7.95 1.64
N SER A 39 9.11 7.14 0.77
CA SER A 39 9.12 7.39 -0.68
C SER A 39 8.91 6.11 -1.46
N ASN A 40 8.49 6.25 -2.71
CA ASN A 40 8.37 5.13 -3.64
C ASN A 40 9.71 4.39 -3.84
N ALA A 41 10.82 5.10 -3.91
CA ALA A 41 12.14 4.50 -4.09
C ALA A 41 12.63 3.77 -2.81
N ALA A 42 12.42 4.36 -1.63
CA ALA A 42 12.76 3.73 -0.36
C ALA A 42 11.89 2.49 -0.09
N PHE A 43 10.59 2.54 -0.44
CA PHE A 43 9.69 1.40 -0.30
C PHE A 43 10.05 0.25 -1.26
N ALA A 44 10.47 0.60 -2.49
CA ALA A 44 11.00 -0.38 -3.44
C ALA A 44 12.26 -1.09 -2.93
N ALA A 45 13.12 -0.37 -2.19
CA ALA A 45 14.31 -0.97 -1.56
C ALA A 45 13.96 -1.82 -0.33
N ALA A 46 12.97 -1.41 0.47
CA ALA A 46 12.53 -2.15 1.65
C ALA A 46 11.76 -3.43 1.30
N LEU A 47 10.92 -3.41 0.26
CA LEU A 47 10.09 -4.53 -0.20
C LEU A 47 10.23 -4.74 -1.72
N PRO A 48 11.39 -5.18 -2.22
CA PRO A 48 11.64 -5.31 -3.65
C PRO A 48 10.91 -6.48 -4.31
N MET A 49 10.50 -7.49 -3.55
CA MET A 49 9.79 -8.68 -4.03
C MET A 49 10.43 -9.31 -5.29
N ASN A 50 11.78 -9.38 -5.32
CA ASN A 50 12.56 -9.74 -6.52
C ASN A 50 12.23 -11.11 -7.12
N ALA A 51 11.70 -12.03 -6.31
CA ALA A 51 11.36 -13.38 -6.77
C ALA A 51 9.90 -13.51 -7.26
N VAL A 52 9.13 -12.42 -7.30
CA VAL A 52 7.79 -12.42 -7.90
C VAL A 52 7.93 -12.26 -9.42
N PRO A 53 7.33 -13.14 -10.25
CA PRO A 53 7.39 -13.01 -11.70
C PRO A 53 6.38 -11.96 -12.23
N ALA A 54 6.52 -10.73 -11.78
CA ALA A 54 5.70 -9.59 -12.16
C ALA A 54 6.51 -8.29 -12.10
N TRP A 55 6.10 -7.28 -12.81
CA TRP A 55 6.54 -5.90 -12.58
C TRP A 55 6.07 -5.42 -11.21
N ARG A 56 6.92 -4.75 -10.47
CA ARG A 56 6.58 -4.10 -9.19
C ARG A 56 6.73 -2.60 -9.38
N VAL A 57 5.62 -1.88 -9.33
CA VAL A 57 5.58 -0.42 -9.52
C VAL A 57 5.16 0.23 -8.21
N HIS A 58 6.08 0.98 -7.64
CA HIS A 58 5.93 1.67 -6.38
C HIS A 58 5.57 3.13 -6.64
N LEU A 59 4.38 3.56 -6.24
CA LEU A 59 3.84 4.91 -6.45
C LEU A 59 4.15 5.82 -5.27
N GLY A 60 4.44 7.10 -5.57
CA GLY A 60 4.64 8.14 -4.56
C GLY A 60 3.30 8.66 -4.02
N LEU A 61 3.15 8.69 -2.69
CA LEU A 61 2.00 9.31 -2.03
C LEU A 61 2.04 10.84 -2.17
N PRO A 62 0.89 11.52 -2.11
CA PRO A 62 0.82 12.99 -2.08
C PRO A 62 1.73 13.58 -1.00
N MET A 63 2.37 14.70 -1.29
CA MET A 63 3.27 15.44 -0.38
C MET A 63 4.41 14.62 0.26
N CYS A 64 4.77 13.48 -0.32
CA CYS A 64 5.84 12.60 0.16
C CYS A 64 6.92 12.42 -0.92
N GLY A 65 8.17 12.16 -0.50
CA GLY A 65 9.28 11.91 -1.42
C GLY A 65 9.43 13.02 -2.46
N ALA A 66 9.38 12.69 -3.75
CA ALA A 66 9.48 13.65 -4.85
C ALA A 66 8.27 14.62 -4.96
N ARG A 67 7.22 14.42 -4.18
CA ARG A 67 6.02 15.27 -4.14
C ARG A 67 6.00 16.21 -2.93
N MET A 68 7.07 16.22 -2.11
CA MET A 68 7.20 17.18 -1.00
C MET A 68 7.23 18.61 -1.53
N VAL A 69 6.50 19.50 -0.86
CA VAL A 69 6.56 20.94 -1.14
C VAL A 69 7.92 21.47 -0.69
N ASP A 70 8.63 22.14 -1.58
CA ASP A 70 9.98 22.69 -1.36
C ASP A 70 11.00 21.66 -0.82
N GLY A 71 10.78 20.38 -1.09
CA GLY A 71 11.64 19.29 -0.62
C GLY A 71 11.61 19.08 0.90
N SER A 72 10.63 19.67 1.60
CA SER A 72 10.50 19.65 3.06
C SER A 72 9.21 18.93 3.48
N MET A 73 9.22 18.38 4.68
CA MET A 73 8.03 17.84 5.34
C MET A 73 7.20 18.93 6.05
N ASP A 74 7.65 20.17 6.09
CA ASP A 74 7.03 21.25 6.88
C ASP A 74 5.59 21.51 6.45
N ALA A 75 5.31 21.53 5.15
CA ALA A 75 3.96 21.68 4.63
C ALA A 75 2.99 20.58 5.14
N GLY A 76 3.45 19.33 5.21
CA GLY A 76 2.69 18.23 5.80
C GLY A 76 2.45 18.43 7.30
N LEU A 77 3.47 18.88 8.03
CA LEU A 77 3.36 19.20 9.47
C LEU A 77 2.38 20.34 9.76
N GLU A 78 2.31 21.32 8.87
CA GLU A 78 1.33 22.41 8.98
C GLU A 78 -0.10 21.91 8.82
N LEU A 79 -0.36 21.06 7.81
CA LEU A 79 -1.67 20.43 7.64
C LEU A 79 -2.08 19.56 8.83
N ILE A 80 -1.13 18.82 9.42
CA ILE A 80 -1.37 18.04 10.64
C ILE A 80 -1.77 18.94 11.81
N ARG A 81 -1.13 20.12 11.96
CA ARG A 81 -1.46 21.09 13.02
C ARG A 81 -2.82 21.75 12.79
N GLU A 82 -3.19 21.97 11.53
CA GLU A 82 -4.49 22.52 11.16
C GLU A 82 -5.62 21.53 11.47
N ASP A 83 -5.60 20.38 10.86
CA ASP A 83 -6.52 19.27 11.10
C ASP A 83 -5.91 17.96 10.57
N VAL A 84 -5.46 17.11 11.47
CA VAL A 84 -4.78 15.86 11.12
C VAL A 84 -5.64 14.94 10.24
N LEU A 85 -6.95 14.92 10.43
CA LEU A 85 -7.86 14.09 9.65
C LEU A 85 -8.26 14.77 8.35
N MET A 86 -8.83 15.98 8.44
CA MET A 86 -9.52 16.63 7.32
C MET A 86 -8.57 17.41 6.40
N SER A 87 -7.44 17.90 6.92
CA SER A 87 -6.43 18.60 6.10
C SER A 87 -5.27 17.69 5.68
N TYR A 88 -5.06 16.52 6.31
CA TYR A 88 -3.92 15.66 6.04
C TYR A 88 -4.32 14.22 5.64
N LEU A 89 -4.80 13.37 6.57
CA LEU A 89 -4.96 11.92 6.33
C LEU A 89 -6.00 11.58 5.27
N GLU A 90 -7.22 12.15 5.36
CA GLU A 90 -8.29 11.90 4.39
C GLU A 90 -7.92 12.39 2.98
N PRO A 91 -7.45 13.64 2.80
CA PRO A 91 -7.04 14.14 1.48
C PRO A 91 -5.95 13.29 0.83
N PHE A 92 -4.98 12.77 1.59
CA PHE A 92 -3.92 11.90 1.05
C PHE A 92 -4.48 10.59 0.50
N VAL A 93 -5.30 9.89 1.28
CA VAL A 93 -5.90 8.63 0.84
C VAL A 93 -6.84 8.88 -0.34
N ARG A 94 -7.63 9.94 -0.29
CA ARG A 94 -8.56 10.32 -1.35
C ARG A 94 -7.82 10.62 -2.65
N GLN A 95 -6.83 11.53 -2.62
CA GLN A 95 -6.07 11.91 -3.80
C GLN A 95 -5.33 10.72 -4.40
N ALA A 96 -4.62 9.92 -3.60
CA ALA A 96 -3.90 8.74 -4.09
C ALA A 96 -4.84 7.72 -4.74
N THR A 97 -6.07 7.59 -4.26
CA THR A 97 -7.08 6.71 -4.86
C THR A 97 -7.65 7.29 -6.16
N GLU A 98 -7.95 8.59 -6.20
CA GLU A 98 -8.53 9.29 -7.36
C GLU A 98 -7.57 9.36 -8.55
N GLU A 99 -6.26 9.57 -8.31
CA GLU A 99 -5.25 9.64 -9.37
C GLU A 99 -4.85 8.27 -9.90
N PHE A 100 -5.11 7.18 -9.16
CA PHE A 100 -4.63 5.84 -9.51
C PHE A 100 -5.12 5.30 -10.86
N PRO A 101 -6.39 5.43 -11.28
CA PRO A 101 -6.83 4.93 -12.60
C PRO A 101 -6.03 5.55 -13.76
N ALA A 102 -5.75 6.85 -13.72
CA ALA A 102 -4.95 7.54 -14.73
C ALA A 102 -3.47 7.12 -14.65
N ALA A 103 -2.94 6.97 -13.42
CA ALA A 103 -1.58 6.47 -13.21
C ALA A 103 -1.42 5.04 -13.75
N LEU A 104 -2.37 4.14 -13.51
CA LEU A 104 -2.34 2.77 -14.01
C LEU A 104 -2.36 2.72 -15.56
N ALA A 105 -3.22 3.51 -16.20
CA ALA A 105 -3.25 3.60 -17.67
C ALA A 105 -1.91 4.11 -18.22
N SER A 106 -1.32 5.11 -17.57
CA SER A 106 0.00 5.65 -17.96
C SER A 106 1.12 4.64 -17.73
N ILE A 107 1.12 3.86 -16.64
CA ILE A 107 2.08 2.77 -16.41
C ILE A 107 2.00 1.74 -17.54
N ARG A 108 0.79 1.32 -17.91
CA ARG A 108 0.56 0.34 -18.98
C ARG A 108 1.05 0.83 -20.34
N SER A 109 1.00 2.13 -20.59
CA SER A 109 1.56 2.71 -21.84
C SER A 109 3.08 2.84 -21.83
N GLN A 110 3.72 2.89 -20.67
CA GLN A 110 5.16 3.10 -20.52
C GLN A 110 5.96 1.80 -20.31
N LEU A 111 5.35 0.78 -19.70
CA LEU A 111 6.00 -0.47 -19.33
C LEU A 111 5.37 -1.65 -20.09
N PRO A 112 6.13 -2.71 -20.39
CA PRO A 112 5.61 -3.90 -21.07
C PRO A 112 4.81 -4.79 -20.11
N VAL A 113 3.71 -4.27 -19.58
CA VAL A 113 2.78 -4.96 -18.69
C VAL A 113 1.45 -5.22 -19.42
N ASP A 114 0.73 -6.26 -19.02
CA ASP A 114 -0.54 -6.62 -19.63
C ASP A 114 -1.72 -5.80 -19.07
N GLU A 115 -2.89 -5.94 -19.72
CA GLU A 115 -4.15 -5.32 -19.30
C GLU A 115 -4.90 -6.18 -18.27
N GLY A 116 -4.29 -7.26 -17.79
CA GLY A 116 -4.87 -8.20 -16.83
C GLY A 116 -5.10 -7.61 -15.43
N PRO A 117 -5.63 -8.42 -14.51
CA PRO A 117 -5.75 -8.06 -13.11
C PRO A 117 -4.40 -7.73 -12.50
N ILE A 118 -4.36 -6.77 -11.59
CA ILE A 118 -3.14 -6.35 -10.89
C ILE A 118 -3.07 -6.91 -9.47
N GLY A 119 -1.86 -7.00 -8.91
CA GLY A 119 -1.66 -7.09 -7.46
C GLY A 119 -1.65 -5.69 -6.84
N VAL A 120 -2.14 -5.54 -5.62
CA VAL A 120 -2.03 -4.28 -4.87
C VAL A 120 -1.37 -4.50 -3.52
N LEU A 121 -0.47 -3.60 -3.12
CA LEU A 121 0.21 -3.64 -1.82
C LEU A 121 0.29 -2.25 -1.22
N GLY A 122 0.00 -2.10 0.07
CA GLY A 122 0.22 -0.84 0.77
C GLY A 122 0.77 -1.02 2.18
N GLY A 123 1.63 -0.10 2.61
CA GLY A 123 2.12 -0.01 3.99
C GLY A 123 1.49 1.17 4.72
N SER A 124 1.14 1.03 6.01
CA SER A 124 0.60 2.10 6.84
C SER A 124 -0.53 2.87 6.14
N LEU A 125 -0.40 4.17 5.90
CA LEU A 125 -1.38 4.97 5.14
C LEU A 125 -1.52 4.49 3.68
N GLY A 126 -0.43 4.03 3.05
CA GLY A 126 -0.51 3.37 1.74
C GLY A 126 -1.35 2.10 1.76
N GLY A 127 -1.45 1.43 2.93
CA GLY A 127 -2.37 0.32 3.17
C GLY A 127 -3.83 0.75 3.10
N ALA A 128 -4.18 1.93 3.65
CA ALA A 128 -5.51 2.52 3.49
C ALA A 128 -5.85 2.80 2.02
N VAL A 129 -4.86 3.27 1.22
CA VAL A 129 -5.04 3.47 -0.23
C VAL A 129 -5.33 2.14 -0.92
N ALA A 130 -4.53 1.09 -0.66
CA ALA A 130 -4.74 -0.24 -1.24
C ALA A 130 -6.11 -0.82 -0.87
N LEU A 131 -6.52 -0.71 0.41
CA LEU A 131 -7.84 -1.15 0.88
C LEU A 131 -8.98 -0.36 0.23
N ARG A 132 -8.81 0.94 0.05
CA ARG A 132 -9.81 1.79 -0.62
C ARG A 132 -9.94 1.44 -2.11
N ILE A 133 -8.84 1.15 -2.79
CA ILE A 133 -8.88 0.66 -4.18
C ILE A 133 -9.65 -0.66 -4.27
N LEU A 134 -9.41 -1.61 -3.37
CA LEU A 134 -10.16 -2.86 -3.29
C LEU A 134 -11.65 -2.63 -3.02
N ALA A 135 -12.00 -1.67 -2.16
CA ALA A 135 -13.38 -1.42 -1.78
C ALA A 135 -14.18 -0.62 -2.83
N ASP A 136 -13.56 0.38 -3.48
CA ASP A 136 -14.26 1.44 -4.22
C ASP A 136 -14.07 1.41 -5.72
N THR A 137 -12.96 0.83 -6.23
CA THR A 137 -12.70 0.86 -7.66
C THR A 137 -13.21 -0.39 -8.37
N GLY A 138 -13.50 -0.27 -9.66
CA GLY A 138 -13.81 -1.40 -10.54
C GLY A 138 -12.58 -2.12 -11.10
N ILE A 139 -11.36 -1.71 -10.71
CA ILE A 139 -10.11 -2.26 -11.23
C ILE A 139 -9.98 -3.73 -10.83
N PRO A 140 -9.77 -4.65 -11.80
CA PRO A 140 -9.57 -6.07 -11.50
C PRO A 140 -8.28 -6.29 -10.70
N VAL A 141 -8.39 -6.97 -9.55
CA VAL A 141 -7.27 -7.29 -8.65
C VAL A 141 -7.21 -8.80 -8.45
N PHE A 142 -6.05 -9.43 -8.69
CA PHE A 142 -5.87 -10.86 -8.44
C PHE A 142 -5.54 -11.17 -6.98
N ALA A 143 -4.82 -10.30 -6.29
CA ALA A 143 -4.52 -10.40 -4.86
C ALA A 143 -4.16 -9.04 -4.26
N GLY A 144 -4.53 -8.82 -3.01
CA GLY A 144 -4.10 -7.69 -2.19
C GLY A 144 -3.16 -8.09 -1.08
N ALA A 145 -2.33 -7.16 -0.62
CA ALA A 145 -1.57 -7.29 0.62
C ALA A 145 -1.46 -5.93 1.31
N VAL A 146 -1.44 -5.93 2.64
CA VAL A 146 -1.19 -4.72 3.43
C VAL A 146 -0.22 -5.04 4.57
N VAL A 147 0.60 -4.05 4.94
CA VAL A 147 1.62 -4.19 6.00
C VAL A 147 1.46 -3.05 6.99
N ASN A 148 1.26 -3.36 8.27
CA ASN A 148 1.06 -2.39 9.36
C ASN A 148 0.05 -1.29 8.95
N ALA A 149 -1.06 -1.70 8.34
CA ALA A 149 -1.94 -0.80 7.61
C ALA A 149 -2.82 0.07 8.51
N ALA A 150 -3.14 1.25 8.02
CA ALA A 150 -4.21 2.11 8.54
C ALA A 150 -5.59 1.53 8.16
N VAL A 151 -6.04 0.52 8.92
CA VAL A 151 -7.30 -0.21 8.65
C VAL A 151 -8.51 0.61 9.09
N ARG A 152 -8.42 1.30 10.24
CA ARG A 152 -9.40 2.29 10.68
C ARG A 152 -8.73 3.64 10.87
N MET A 153 -9.19 4.64 10.14
CA MET A 153 -8.59 5.97 10.24
C MET A 153 -8.76 6.57 11.64
N ARG A 154 -9.80 6.19 12.37
CA ARG A 154 -10.02 6.60 13.76
C ARG A 154 -8.85 6.18 14.69
N SER A 155 -8.33 4.97 14.51
CA SER A 155 -7.16 4.47 15.25
C SER A 155 -5.90 5.26 14.91
N VAL A 156 -5.72 5.62 13.62
CA VAL A 156 -4.58 6.43 13.18
C VAL A 156 -4.63 7.84 13.76
N VAL A 157 -5.79 8.49 13.74
CA VAL A 157 -6.00 9.83 14.37
C VAL A 157 -5.63 9.78 15.84
N GLY A 158 -5.95 8.68 16.53
CA GLY A 158 -5.61 8.46 17.94
C GLY A 158 -4.11 8.35 18.24
N LEU A 159 -3.23 8.20 17.23
CA LEU A 159 -1.77 8.21 17.42
C LEU A 159 -1.19 9.63 17.51
N PHE A 160 -1.94 10.63 17.05
CA PHE A 160 -1.49 12.02 17.11
C PHE A 160 -1.79 12.66 18.47
N PRO A 161 -0.96 13.60 18.94
CA PRO A 161 -1.15 14.25 20.24
C PRO A 161 -2.48 14.98 20.32
N GLY A 162 -3.13 14.89 21.48
CA GLY A 162 -4.39 15.57 21.77
C GLY A 162 -5.63 14.71 21.46
N ALA A 163 -6.77 15.13 21.99
CA ALA A 163 -8.06 14.50 21.72
C ALA A 163 -8.69 15.15 20.47
N TYR A 164 -8.83 14.39 19.40
CA TYR A 164 -9.50 14.87 18.19
C TYR A 164 -11.01 15.03 18.46
N ARG A 165 -11.55 16.18 18.10
CA ARG A 165 -12.98 16.47 18.24
C ARG A 165 -13.68 16.26 16.91
N TYR A 166 -14.44 15.21 16.82
CA TYR A 166 -15.21 14.88 15.63
C TYR A 166 -16.46 15.76 15.53
N ASP A 167 -16.69 16.30 14.35
CA ASP A 167 -17.96 16.88 13.90
C ASP A 167 -18.62 15.97 12.87
N ALA A 168 -19.77 16.35 12.31
CA ALA A 168 -20.49 15.51 11.35
C ALA A 168 -19.68 15.20 10.07
N ALA A 169 -18.81 16.12 9.62
CA ALA A 169 -17.98 15.91 8.43
C ALA A 169 -16.83 14.93 8.68
N SER A 170 -16.14 15.13 9.79
CA SER A 170 -15.02 14.26 10.20
C SER A 170 -15.49 12.88 10.65
N GLU A 171 -16.67 12.74 11.27
CA GLU A 171 -17.30 11.43 11.51
C GLU A 171 -17.54 10.68 10.19
N GLN A 172 -18.14 11.32 9.18
CA GLN A 172 -18.33 10.73 7.88
C GLN A 172 -17.00 10.36 7.19
N ALA A 173 -15.95 11.16 7.40
CA ALA A 173 -14.64 10.88 6.82
C ALA A 173 -14.01 9.61 7.41
N VAL A 174 -14.01 9.44 8.73
CA VAL A 174 -13.48 8.23 9.37
C VAL A 174 -14.33 7.00 9.07
N ASP A 175 -15.66 7.15 8.98
CA ASP A 175 -16.57 6.04 8.63
C ASP A 175 -16.31 5.52 7.20
N ARG A 176 -16.04 6.42 6.24
CA ARG A 176 -15.62 6.02 4.88
C ARG A 176 -14.27 5.30 4.86
N LEU A 177 -13.41 5.56 5.84
CA LEU A 177 -12.08 4.97 5.99
C LEU A 177 -12.03 3.91 7.13
N ASP A 178 -13.17 3.31 7.47
CA ASP A 178 -13.27 2.08 8.26
C ASP A 178 -13.38 0.88 7.33
N PHE A 179 -12.25 0.20 7.10
CA PHE A 179 -12.20 -0.93 6.17
C PHE A 179 -12.69 -2.23 6.81
N VAL A 180 -12.84 -2.30 8.12
CA VAL A 180 -13.54 -3.42 8.78
C VAL A 180 -15.03 -3.39 8.44
N ALA A 181 -15.65 -2.21 8.52
CA ALA A 181 -17.04 -2.02 8.09
C ALA A 181 -17.23 -2.32 6.59
N ARG A 182 -16.16 -2.24 5.79
CA ARG A 182 -16.15 -2.44 4.34
C ARG A 182 -15.60 -3.80 3.91
N ALA A 183 -15.31 -4.69 4.84
CA ALA A 183 -14.68 -5.99 4.60
C ALA A 183 -15.39 -6.82 3.52
N ARG A 184 -16.73 -6.80 3.50
CA ARG A 184 -17.53 -7.52 2.46
C ARG A 184 -17.21 -7.06 1.05
N ALA A 185 -17.06 -5.76 0.83
CA ALA A 185 -16.70 -5.21 -0.48
C ALA A 185 -15.28 -5.61 -0.89
N ILE A 186 -14.34 -5.56 0.04
CA ILE A 186 -12.95 -5.98 -0.16
C ILE A 186 -12.88 -7.48 -0.49
N ALA A 187 -13.50 -8.33 0.32
CA ALA A 187 -13.51 -9.78 0.14
C ALA A 187 -14.13 -10.21 -1.20
N ALA A 188 -15.10 -9.46 -1.72
CA ALA A 188 -15.71 -9.73 -3.02
C ALA A 188 -14.73 -9.50 -4.20
N ARG A 189 -13.66 -8.73 -4.01
CA ARG A 189 -12.70 -8.36 -5.07
C ARG A 189 -11.52 -9.31 -5.17
N ALA A 190 -10.79 -9.49 -4.07
CA ALA A 190 -9.55 -10.26 -4.09
C ALA A 190 -9.26 -10.88 -2.72
N PRO A 191 -8.47 -11.96 -2.65
CA PRO A 191 -7.88 -12.43 -1.41
C PRO A 191 -6.89 -11.40 -0.87
N LEU A 192 -6.81 -11.28 0.47
CA LEU A 192 -5.98 -10.29 1.15
C LEU A 192 -5.02 -10.92 2.16
N LEU A 193 -3.73 -10.59 2.06
CA LEU A 193 -2.74 -10.82 3.10
C LEU A 193 -2.63 -9.58 3.99
N VAL A 194 -2.87 -9.72 5.28
CA VAL A 194 -2.66 -8.68 6.28
C VAL A 194 -1.42 -9.03 7.10
N VAL A 195 -0.34 -8.27 6.92
CA VAL A 195 0.89 -8.41 7.71
C VAL A 195 0.86 -7.39 8.84
N SER A 196 0.99 -7.85 10.08
CA SER A 196 1.00 -7.01 11.28
C SER A 196 2.26 -7.27 12.10
N GLY A 197 3.00 -6.23 12.42
CA GLY A 197 4.15 -6.30 13.31
C GLY A 197 3.73 -6.55 14.76
N ALA A 198 4.38 -7.50 15.44
CA ALA A 198 4.07 -7.79 16.85
C ALA A 198 4.40 -6.61 17.77
N LEU A 199 5.27 -5.68 17.34
CA LEU A 199 5.65 -4.46 18.07
C LEU A 199 5.03 -3.19 17.47
N ASP A 200 4.08 -3.32 16.55
CA ASP A 200 3.32 -2.19 16.02
C ASP A 200 2.36 -1.62 17.08
N HIS A 201 1.79 -0.45 16.82
CA HIS A 201 0.81 0.20 17.69
C HIS A 201 -0.36 -0.73 18.04
N PRO A 202 -0.72 -0.87 19.32
CA PRO A 202 -1.75 -1.83 19.76
C PRO A 202 -3.08 -1.66 19.02
N GLY A 203 -3.51 -0.41 18.76
CA GLY A 203 -4.75 -0.12 18.02
C GLY A 203 -4.70 -0.64 16.58
N LEU A 204 -3.59 -0.41 15.85
CA LEU A 204 -3.44 -0.89 14.47
C LEU A 204 -3.39 -2.42 14.40
N ARG A 205 -2.77 -3.06 15.40
CA ARG A 205 -2.76 -4.53 15.51
C ARG A 205 -4.15 -5.11 15.76
N ALA A 206 -4.93 -4.48 16.62
CA ALA A 206 -6.32 -4.86 16.88
C ALA A 206 -7.16 -4.70 15.59
N ASP A 207 -7.06 -3.58 14.92
CA ASP A 207 -7.75 -3.31 13.66
C ASP A 207 -7.39 -4.32 12.56
N ALA A 208 -6.13 -4.74 12.48
CA ALA A 208 -5.68 -5.77 11.53
C ALA A 208 -6.34 -7.13 11.82
N ALA A 209 -6.47 -7.50 13.09
CA ALA A 209 -7.16 -8.73 13.50
C ALA A 209 -8.65 -8.67 13.18
N ASP A 210 -9.32 -7.58 13.53
CA ASP A 210 -10.74 -7.33 13.23
C ASP A 210 -11.01 -7.37 11.72
N LEU A 211 -10.11 -6.80 10.90
CA LEU A 211 -10.24 -6.84 9.45
C LEU A 211 -10.21 -8.27 8.92
N VAL A 212 -9.25 -9.09 9.38
CA VAL A 212 -9.14 -10.49 8.95
C VAL A 212 -10.34 -11.30 9.39
N GLU A 213 -10.85 -11.10 10.62
CA GLU A 213 -12.06 -11.74 11.10
C GLU A 213 -13.26 -11.39 10.19
N ALA A 214 -13.43 -10.11 9.86
CA ALA A 214 -14.51 -9.64 9.01
C ALA A 214 -14.40 -10.09 7.54
N LEU A 215 -13.19 -10.29 7.02
CA LEU A 215 -12.93 -10.78 5.65
C LEU A 215 -13.15 -12.31 5.53
N GLY A 216 -12.99 -13.07 6.61
CA GLY A 216 -13.14 -14.52 6.64
C GLY A 216 -12.08 -15.27 5.82
N GLU A 217 -12.45 -16.40 5.24
CA GLU A 217 -11.55 -17.36 4.59
C GLU A 217 -10.73 -16.80 3.41
N ARG A 218 -11.10 -15.65 2.87
CA ARG A 218 -10.36 -14.99 1.79
C ARG A 218 -9.21 -14.11 2.28
N SER A 219 -8.89 -14.16 3.57
CA SER A 219 -7.80 -13.39 4.15
C SER A 219 -6.86 -14.23 5.00
N VAL A 220 -5.65 -13.74 5.18
CA VAL A 220 -4.63 -14.33 6.05
C VAL A 220 -4.02 -13.24 6.91
N LEU A 221 -4.01 -13.42 8.23
CA LEU A 221 -3.22 -12.59 9.13
C LEU A 221 -1.84 -13.23 9.32
N LEU A 222 -0.79 -12.47 9.04
CA LEU A 222 0.58 -12.83 9.36
C LEU A 222 1.14 -11.85 10.42
N THR A 223 1.28 -12.32 11.65
CA THR A 223 1.97 -11.57 12.70
C THR A 223 3.48 -11.82 12.62
N VAL A 224 4.28 -10.75 12.46
CA VAL A 224 5.74 -10.85 12.36
C VAL A 224 6.38 -10.49 13.71
N PRO A 225 7.01 -11.46 14.42
CA PRO A 225 7.66 -11.19 15.69
C PRO A 225 8.79 -10.17 15.56
N GLY A 226 8.85 -9.20 16.48
CA GLY A 226 9.89 -8.18 16.50
C GLY A 226 9.81 -7.12 15.38
N LEU A 227 8.80 -7.14 14.54
CA LEU A 227 8.51 -6.06 13.60
C LEU A 227 7.76 -4.94 14.34
N ALA A 228 8.32 -3.73 14.30
CA ALA A 228 7.67 -2.48 14.70
C ALA A 228 6.91 -1.87 13.51
N HIS A 229 6.40 -0.63 13.66
CA HIS A 229 5.66 0.03 12.58
C HIS A 229 6.52 0.29 11.34
N PRO A 230 7.75 0.86 11.42
CA PRO A 230 8.59 1.13 10.26
C PRO A 230 9.18 -0.14 9.62
N LEU A 231 9.41 -0.08 8.31
CA LEU A 231 10.08 -1.12 7.51
C LEU A 231 11.50 -0.72 7.09
N ALA A 232 11.92 0.50 7.40
CA ALA A 232 13.25 1.04 7.12
C ALA A 232 13.72 1.90 8.31
N GLU A 233 15.01 2.24 8.32
CA GLU A 233 15.57 3.21 9.27
C GLU A 233 15.07 4.63 8.92
N GLU A 234 14.89 5.47 9.94
CA GLU A 234 14.59 6.89 9.75
C GLU A 234 15.81 7.62 9.13
N PRO A 235 15.60 8.63 8.30
CA PRO A 235 14.32 9.24 7.90
C PRO A 235 13.58 8.48 6.79
N GLY A 236 14.14 7.44 6.18
CA GLY A 236 13.47 6.56 5.22
C GLY A 236 13.04 7.22 3.90
N ILE A 237 13.66 8.32 3.50
CA ILE A 237 13.36 9.02 2.24
C ILE A 237 14.12 8.38 1.08
N GLU A 238 15.41 8.06 1.31
CA GLU A 238 16.27 7.45 0.32
C GLU A 238 16.28 5.91 0.41
N PRO A 239 16.53 5.21 -0.70
CA PRO A 239 16.73 3.76 -0.69
C PRO A 239 17.84 3.34 0.26
N ALA A 240 17.56 2.36 1.10
CA ALA A 240 18.52 1.80 2.07
C ALA A 240 18.48 0.27 2.04
N PRO A 241 19.51 -0.42 2.57
CA PRO A 241 19.49 -1.87 2.71
C PRO A 241 18.30 -2.36 3.53
N GLN A 242 17.70 -3.48 3.11
CA GLN A 242 16.58 -4.08 3.83
C GLN A 242 16.91 -4.41 5.29
N LEU A 243 16.05 -4.01 6.21
CA LEU A 243 16.09 -4.46 7.59
C LEU A 243 15.77 -5.98 7.69
N PRO A 244 16.27 -6.69 8.71
CA PRO A 244 15.98 -8.12 8.88
C PRO A 244 14.48 -8.44 8.87
N ARG A 245 13.64 -7.64 9.54
CA ARG A 245 12.18 -7.84 9.58
C ARG A 245 11.49 -7.47 8.28
N ALA A 246 11.98 -6.46 7.57
CA ALA A 246 11.50 -6.15 6.22
C ALA A 246 11.76 -7.30 5.24
N ARG A 247 12.88 -8.02 5.35
CA ARG A 247 13.15 -9.23 4.55
C ARG A 247 12.16 -10.35 4.83
N GLU A 248 11.75 -10.55 6.09
CA GLU A 248 10.74 -11.54 6.45
C GLU A 248 9.39 -11.20 5.83
N VAL A 249 9.00 -9.92 5.89
CA VAL A 249 7.79 -9.39 5.24
C VAL A 249 7.88 -9.59 3.71
N ASP A 250 8.98 -9.17 3.10
CA ASP A 250 9.23 -9.32 1.66
C ASP A 250 9.09 -10.77 1.19
N ALA A 251 9.70 -11.71 1.93
CA ALA A 251 9.57 -13.14 1.64
C ALA A 251 8.12 -13.66 1.75
N ALA A 252 7.33 -13.14 2.69
CA ALA A 252 5.93 -13.49 2.80
C ALA A 252 5.09 -12.93 1.65
N LEU A 253 5.34 -11.68 1.25
CA LEU A 253 4.72 -11.04 0.08
C LEU A 253 5.05 -11.79 -1.21
N VAL A 254 6.30 -12.21 -1.38
CA VAL A 254 6.73 -13.03 -2.52
C VAL A 254 5.92 -14.33 -2.59
N ARG A 255 5.80 -15.07 -1.49
CA ARG A 255 5.01 -16.31 -1.46
C ARG A 255 3.54 -16.07 -1.78
N TRP A 256 2.97 -14.98 -1.23
CA TRP A 256 1.58 -14.59 -1.43
C TRP A 256 1.29 -14.27 -2.90
N PHE A 257 2.00 -13.33 -3.49
CA PHE A 257 1.74 -12.90 -4.86
C PHE A 257 2.05 -14.00 -5.89
N ARG A 258 3.10 -14.80 -5.70
CA ARG A 258 3.37 -15.95 -6.58
C ARG A 258 2.21 -16.93 -6.59
N ARG A 259 1.70 -17.32 -5.41
CA ARG A 259 0.54 -18.22 -5.31
C ARG A 259 -0.66 -17.73 -6.12
N HIS A 260 -0.93 -16.44 -6.11
CA HIS A 260 -2.13 -15.89 -6.74
C HIS A 260 -1.92 -15.48 -8.21
N LEU A 261 -0.70 -15.21 -8.64
CA LEU A 261 -0.37 -15.02 -10.06
C LEU A 261 -0.60 -16.29 -10.88
N ASP A 262 -0.18 -17.45 -10.35
CA ASP A 262 -0.31 -18.74 -11.04
C ASP A 262 -1.78 -19.18 -11.20
N HIS A 263 -2.71 -18.65 -10.40
CA HIS A 263 -4.14 -18.99 -10.44
C HIS A 263 -4.99 -17.95 -11.20
N GLY A 264 -4.42 -16.82 -11.61
CA GLY A 264 -5.11 -15.71 -12.29
C GLY A 264 -4.94 -15.69 -13.82
N GLY A 265 -4.17 -16.57 -14.38
CA GLY A 265 -4.04 -16.71 -15.84
C GLY A 265 -5.35 -17.20 -16.47
N PRO A 266 -5.71 -16.77 -17.71
CA PRO A 266 -6.84 -17.34 -18.43
C PRO A 266 -6.58 -18.86 -18.57
N ALA A 267 -7.59 -19.67 -18.24
CA ALA A 267 -7.55 -21.10 -18.44
C ALA A 267 -7.12 -21.37 -19.90
N GLN A 268 -5.93 -21.92 -20.08
CA GLN A 268 -5.52 -22.36 -21.41
C GLN A 268 -6.54 -23.40 -21.87
N PRO A 269 -7.16 -23.27 -23.05
CA PRO A 269 -7.98 -24.33 -23.59
C PRO A 269 -7.07 -25.54 -23.76
N HIS A 270 -7.41 -26.62 -23.08
CA HIS A 270 -6.77 -27.92 -23.30
C HIS A 270 -6.97 -28.32 -24.76
N PRO A 271 -5.94 -28.85 -25.42
CA PRO A 271 -5.98 -29.29 -26.81
C PRO A 271 -6.96 -30.45 -27.05
#